data_19a906cee44669a9b86128e1414dcfd3
#
_entry.id   19a906cee44669a9b86128e1414dcfd3
#
_cell.length_a   1.000
_cell.length_b   1.000
_cell.length_c   1.000
_cell.angle_alpha   90.00
_cell.angle_beta   90.00
_cell.angle_gamma   90.00
#
_symmetry.space_group_name_H-M   'P 1'
#
loop_
_entity.id
_entity.type
_entity.pdbx_description
1 polymer ?
#
loop_
_entity_poly.entity_id
_entity_poly.type
_entity_poly.pdbx_seq_one_letter_code
_entity_poly.pdbx_strand_id
1 'polypeptide(L)'
;MFKSLIKNKKANVALTFALMVSPVMGLVGFAIDTGETVRAKKELRDLMDSAALTAVGRNAINPDTGIYDAEHSKKLVENYLKSYLNPSKINPRLKDVAYNINVIKKEQVISTVISYSAKVDGVFSDLTIGNDLEIGDEITATSAPPTYLEVVMLVDASASMLIGASKADQDIMKKEIGCAFACHIENDNNFKKIQAKGAKVRFDVVKSAIASLMDDAKKLQVVPGQFSFSLYSFALGLQDVQSSTTDMDLFKAAALGMQPIPAKLGGGTNFRYSFQQLNAKLGESGSGISNDNRRRVLMIFTDGVATPVYYHKAPTNYGWIKDPNTVNWGPMVHWAYGFNAADCNQFKNKRITVSTLYTEYINAEPHNWSGLDTTLIPLNKTNLKNCASTGTLHFTANDEAQVHQASEEMFKALLAKARLNK
;
A
#
# COMPACT_ATOMS: atom_id res chain seq x y z
N MET A 1 49.57 28.17 -68.51
CA MET A 1 49.77 27.19 -67.42
C MET A 1 48.54 26.33 -67.17
N PHE A 2 47.33 26.82 -67.06
CA PHE A 2 46.08 26.04 -66.84
C PHE A 2 45.72 24.99 -67.92
N LYS A 3 45.97 25.30 -69.24
CA LYS A 3 45.67 24.38 -70.36
C LYS A 3 46.58 23.14 -70.42
N SER A 4 47.75 23.14 -69.81
CA SER A 4 48.65 22.01 -69.77
C SER A 4 48.32 21.07 -68.62
N LEU A 5 47.75 21.57 -67.52
CA LEU A 5 47.31 20.80 -66.40
C LEU A 5 46.07 19.90 -66.69
N ILE A 6 45.18 20.41 -67.60
CA ILE A 6 43.97 19.70 -68.00
C ILE A 6 44.25 18.48 -68.90
N LYS A 7 45.37 18.49 -69.63
CA LYS A 7 45.77 17.38 -70.52
C LYS A 7 46.56 16.27 -69.85
N ASN A 8 47.05 16.50 -68.62
CA ASN A 8 47.80 15.49 -67.88
C ASN A 8 46.83 14.67 -66.96
N LYS A 9 46.59 13.39 -67.34
CA LYS A 9 45.68 12.53 -66.61
C LYS A 9 46.00 12.40 -65.13
N LYS A 10 47.26 12.46 -64.70
CA LYS A 10 47.66 12.40 -63.29
C LYS A 10 47.38 13.75 -62.59
N ALA A 11 47.50 14.88 -63.26
CA ALA A 11 47.18 16.20 -62.70
C ALA A 11 45.67 16.42 -62.60
N ASN A 12 44.86 15.80 -63.47
CA ASN A 12 43.42 15.85 -63.46
C ASN A 12 42.85 15.04 -62.29
N VAL A 13 43.42 13.83 -62.00
CA VAL A 13 43.06 13.04 -60.83
C VAL A 13 43.38 13.80 -59.54
N ALA A 14 44.51 14.41 -59.40
CA ALA A 14 44.90 15.20 -58.23
C ALA A 14 43.97 16.39 -58.02
N LEU A 15 43.61 17.10 -59.10
CA LEU A 15 42.68 18.24 -59.04
C LEU A 15 41.27 17.81 -58.65
N THR A 16 40.75 16.69 -59.22
CA THR A 16 39.46 16.16 -58.92
C THR A 16 39.43 15.68 -57.48
N PHE A 17 40.48 15.00 -56.99
CA PHE A 17 40.63 14.58 -55.63
C PHE A 17 40.63 15.76 -54.65
N ALA A 18 41.43 16.83 -54.95
CA ALA A 18 41.47 18.03 -54.12
C ALA A 18 40.11 18.74 -54.03
N LEU A 19 39.36 18.79 -55.15
CA LEU A 19 38.01 19.36 -55.18
C LEU A 19 36.95 18.49 -54.42
N MET A 20 37.16 17.19 -54.41
CA MET A 20 36.24 16.25 -53.70
C MET A 20 36.53 16.13 -52.19
N VAL A 21 37.79 16.27 -51.78
CA VAL A 21 38.18 16.11 -50.36
C VAL A 21 37.52 17.18 -49.49
N SER A 22 37.44 18.43 -49.91
CA SER A 22 36.87 19.52 -49.13
C SER A 22 35.39 19.30 -48.76
N PRO A 23 34.47 18.98 -49.71
CA PRO A 23 33.09 18.70 -49.34
C PRO A 23 32.93 17.42 -48.55
N VAL A 24 33.74 16.39 -48.81
CA VAL A 24 33.69 15.13 -48.00
C VAL A 24 34.15 15.42 -46.58
N MET A 25 35.22 16.17 -46.35
CA MET A 25 35.66 16.55 -45.01
C MET A 25 34.62 17.42 -44.30
N GLY A 26 33.93 18.31 -45.02
CA GLY A 26 32.81 19.08 -44.47
C GLY A 26 31.64 18.22 -44.02
N LEU A 27 31.24 17.23 -44.82
CA LEU A 27 30.18 16.29 -44.45
C LEU A 27 30.55 15.40 -43.24
N VAL A 28 31.79 14.92 -43.21
CA VAL A 28 32.32 14.14 -42.07
C VAL A 28 32.35 14.99 -40.80
N GLY A 29 32.85 16.24 -40.91
CA GLY A 29 32.90 17.18 -39.80
C GLY A 29 31.50 17.49 -39.26
N PHE A 30 30.54 17.75 -40.15
CA PHE A 30 29.13 17.95 -39.76
C PHE A 30 28.51 16.74 -39.05
N ALA A 31 28.79 15.52 -39.54
CA ALA A 31 28.27 14.31 -38.90
C ALA A 31 28.86 14.11 -37.50
N ILE A 32 30.16 14.42 -37.31
CA ILE A 32 30.80 14.33 -35.98
C ILE A 32 30.22 15.38 -35.04
N ASP A 33 30.07 16.61 -35.44
CA ASP A 33 29.54 17.72 -34.63
C ASP A 33 28.08 17.46 -34.26
N THR A 34 27.28 16.94 -35.19
CA THR A 34 25.90 16.51 -34.91
C THR A 34 25.86 15.38 -33.88
N GLY A 35 26.72 14.38 -34.01
CA GLY A 35 26.81 13.26 -33.05
C GLY A 35 27.19 13.72 -31.63
N GLU A 36 28.18 14.61 -31.52
CA GLU A 36 28.60 15.20 -30.24
C GLU A 36 27.51 16.10 -29.64
N THR A 37 26.77 16.84 -30.45
CA THR A 37 25.64 17.67 -30.01
C THR A 37 24.52 16.83 -29.44
N VAL A 38 24.14 15.71 -30.09
CA VAL A 38 23.14 14.78 -29.61
C VAL A 38 23.58 14.17 -28.28
N ARG A 39 24.86 13.81 -28.16
CA ARG A 39 25.42 13.27 -26.92
C ARG A 39 25.39 14.30 -25.78
N ALA A 40 25.83 15.51 -26.03
CA ALA A 40 25.85 16.60 -25.06
C ALA A 40 24.41 16.96 -24.60
N LYS A 41 23.48 17.02 -25.57
CA LYS A 41 22.04 17.22 -25.26
C LYS A 41 21.50 16.13 -24.35
N LYS A 42 21.82 14.86 -24.61
CA LYS A 42 21.37 13.73 -23.77
C LYS A 42 21.97 13.81 -22.37
N GLU A 43 23.27 14.05 -22.24
CA GLU A 43 23.94 14.17 -20.94
C GLU A 43 23.33 15.31 -20.10
N LEU A 44 23.10 16.49 -20.73
CA LEU A 44 22.46 17.60 -20.04
C LEU A 44 21.04 17.33 -19.66
N ARG A 45 20.27 16.68 -20.53
CA ARG A 45 18.88 16.27 -20.24
C ARG A 45 18.82 15.28 -19.05
N ASP A 46 19.66 14.24 -19.06
CA ASP A 46 19.72 13.24 -17.98
C ASP A 46 20.08 13.90 -16.64
N LEU A 47 20.94 14.92 -16.65
CA LEU A 47 21.27 15.72 -15.47
C LEU A 47 20.07 16.53 -14.97
N MET A 48 19.34 17.20 -15.88
CA MET A 48 18.18 18.01 -15.54
C MET A 48 17.00 17.13 -15.07
N ASP A 49 16.79 15.96 -15.68
CA ASP A 49 15.83 14.96 -15.23
C ASP A 49 16.13 14.52 -13.78
N SER A 50 17.40 14.21 -13.51
CA SER A 50 17.84 13.83 -12.16
C SER A 50 17.65 14.97 -11.16
N ALA A 51 17.95 16.20 -11.55
CA ALA A 51 17.73 17.38 -10.72
C ALA A 51 16.24 17.59 -10.41
N ALA A 52 15.37 17.48 -11.41
CA ALA A 52 13.92 17.61 -11.23
C ALA A 52 13.37 16.54 -10.29
N LEU A 53 13.87 15.30 -10.39
CA LEU A 53 13.48 14.20 -9.50
C LEU A 53 13.91 14.42 -8.04
N THR A 54 15.00 15.17 -7.76
CA THR A 54 15.39 15.50 -6.37
C THR A 54 14.37 16.38 -5.66
N ALA A 55 13.62 17.18 -6.41
CA ALA A 55 12.64 18.14 -5.89
C ALA A 55 11.25 17.55 -5.67
N VAL A 56 11.06 16.28 -6.01
CA VAL A 56 9.77 15.60 -5.89
C VAL A 56 9.89 14.36 -4.99
N GLY A 57 8.77 13.77 -4.62
CA GLY A 57 8.76 12.61 -3.75
C GLY A 57 9.10 12.95 -2.30
N ARG A 58 9.77 12.03 -1.61
CA ARG A 58 10.06 12.18 -0.17
C ARG A 58 11.00 13.36 0.12
N ASN A 59 11.91 13.64 -0.78
CA ASN A 59 12.90 14.72 -0.60
C ASN A 59 12.26 16.12 -0.60
N ALA A 60 11.11 16.29 -1.26
CA ALA A 60 10.37 17.54 -1.28
C ALA A 60 9.71 17.90 0.07
N ILE A 61 9.77 16.99 1.05
CA ILE A 61 9.26 17.21 2.40
C ILE A 61 10.32 17.97 3.18
N ASN A 62 9.95 19.14 3.66
CA ASN A 62 10.82 19.92 4.54
C ASN A 62 10.97 19.16 5.88
N PRO A 63 12.20 18.80 6.29
CA PRO A 63 12.42 18.00 7.48
C PRO A 63 12.00 18.71 8.78
N ASP A 64 12.01 20.03 8.79
CA ASP A 64 11.68 20.83 9.99
C ASP A 64 10.16 20.92 10.21
N THR A 65 9.39 20.93 9.12
CA THR A 65 7.92 21.10 9.17
C THR A 65 7.15 19.80 8.88
N GLY A 66 7.81 18.78 8.29
CA GLY A 66 7.19 17.53 7.88
C GLY A 66 6.18 17.65 6.73
N ILE A 67 6.12 18.79 6.04
CA ILE A 67 5.21 19.05 4.93
C ILE A 67 5.94 19.31 3.62
N TYR A 68 5.23 19.12 2.51
CA TYR A 68 5.73 19.49 1.18
C TYR A 68 5.91 21.01 1.07
N ASP A 69 7.12 21.44 0.70
CA ASP A 69 7.52 22.84 0.63
C ASP A 69 8.20 23.13 -0.72
N ALA A 70 7.62 24.09 -1.46
CA ALA A 70 8.13 24.46 -2.79
C ALA A 70 9.49 25.14 -2.73
N GLU A 71 9.73 25.96 -1.71
CA GLU A 71 11.02 26.66 -1.51
C GLU A 71 12.12 25.66 -1.14
N HIS A 72 11.82 24.71 -0.25
CA HIS A 72 12.71 23.61 0.08
C HIS A 72 13.06 22.77 -1.18
N SER A 73 12.06 22.41 -1.98
CA SER A 73 12.23 21.69 -3.25
C SER A 73 13.11 22.44 -4.23
N LYS A 74 12.90 23.75 -4.39
CA LYS A 74 13.72 24.60 -5.26
C LYS A 74 15.19 24.59 -4.82
N LYS A 75 15.46 24.75 -3.53
CA LYS A 75 16.81 24.68 -2.98
C LYS A 75 17.50 23.33 -3.23
N LEU A 76 16.75 22.23 -3.19
CA LEU A 76 17.30 20.90 -3.51
C LEU A 76 17.78 20.85 -4.97
N VAL A 77 16.97 21.34 -5.93
CA VAL A 77 17.36 21.40 -7.36
C VAL A 77 18.59 22.27 -7.54
N GLU A 78 18.58 23.48 -6.95
CA GLU A 78 19.70 24.42 -7.05
C GLU A 78 21.00 23.81 -6.52
N ASN A 79 20.96 23.15 -5.37
CA ASN A 79 22.12 22.50 -4.78
C ASN A 79 22.61 21.33 -5.64
N TYR A 80 21.69 20.54 -6.20
CA TYR A 80 22.03 19.46 -7.11
C TYR A 80 22.71 20.00 -8.36
N LEU A 81 22.12 20.99 -9.03
CA LEU A 81 22.69 21.58 -10.24
C LEU A 81 24.04 22.25 -9.97
N LYS A 82 24.20 23.01 -8.87
CA LYS A 82 25.50 23.57 -8.48
C LYS A 82 26.58 22.50 -8.30
N SER A 83 26.22 21.33 -7.80
CA SER A 83 27.17 20.23 -7.57
C SER A 83 27.60 19.51 -8.85
N TYR A 84 26.74 19.45 -9.86
CA TYR A 84 26.94 18.66 -11.07
C TYR A 84 27.22 19.50 -12.33
N LEU A 85 26.77 20.76 -12.41
CA LEU A 85 27.14 21.69 -13.48
C LEU A 85 28.55 22.29 -13.32
N ASN A 86 29.40 21.61 -12.57
CA ASN A 86 30.79 21.97 -12.43
C ASN A 86 31.54 21.60 -13.74
N PRO A 87 32.37 22.50 -14.33
CA PRO A 87 33.11 22.23 -15.55
C PRO A 87 33.95 20.95 -15.55
N SER A 88 34.35 20.47 -14.39
CA SER A 88 35.08 19.19 -14.25
C SER A 88 34.21 17.95 -14.33
N LYS A 89 32.88 18.08 -14.29
CA LYS A 89 31.92 16.98 -14.24
C LYS A 89 30.96 16.88 -15.41
N ILE A 90 30.80 17.96 -16.16
CA ILE A 90 29.97 18.03 -17.38
C ILE A 90 30.79 17.88 -18.62
N ASN A 91 30.15 17.61 -19.74
CA ASN A 91 30.78 17.57 -21.05
C ASN A 91 31.55 18.91 -21.31
N PRO A 92 32.84 18.87 -21.54
CA PRO A 92 33.69 20.09 -21.69
C PRO A 92 33.29 20.95 -22.90
N ARG A 93 32.46 20.42 -23.81
CA ARG A 93 31.95 21.17 -24.98
C ARG A 93 30.68 21.96 -24.68
N LEU A 94 30.05 21.74 -23.52
CA LEU A 94 28.90 22.52 -23.08
C LEU A 94 29.36 23.88 -22.58
N LYS A 95 28.85 24.93 -23.21
CA LYS A 95 29.10 26.32 -22.85
C LYS A 95 27.77 27.02 -22.54
N ASP A 96 27.85 28.11 -21.81
CA ASP A 96 26.72 29.02 -21.54
C ASP A 96 25.47 28.29 -21.04
N VAL A 97 25.64 27.31 -20.14
CA VAL A 97 24.50 26.56 -19.59
C VAL A 97 23.66 27.49 -18.74
N ALA A 98 22.47 27.81 -19.23
CA ALA A 98 21.45 28.57 -18.49
C ALA A 98 20.28 27.67 -18.13
N TYR A 99 19.70 27.89 -16.95
CA TYR A 99 18.51 27.18 -16.52
C TYR A 99 17.61 28.06 -15.68
N ASN A 100 16.32 27.75 -15.73
CA ASN A 100 15.29 28.36 -14.88
C ASN A 100 14.50 27.26 -14.18
N ILE A 101 14.36 27.41 -12.85
CA ILE A 101 13.66 26.43 -11.99
C ILE A 101 12.37 27.08 -11.52
N ASN A 102 11.25 26.48 -11.89
CA ASN A 102 9.93 26.84 -11.41
C ASN A 102 9.32 25.68 -10.61
N VAL A 103 9.14 25.87 -9.32
CA VAL A 103 8.49 24.87 -8.45
C VAL A 103 7.12 25.41 -8.05
N ILE A 104 6.09 24.70 -8.49
CA ILE A 104 4.69 25.04 -8.25
C ILE A 104 4.10 24.04 -7.26
N LYS A 105 3.59 24.53 -6.16
CA LYS A 105 2.76 23.75 -5.24
C LYS A 105 1.31 24.11 -5.48
N LYS A 106 0.53 23.13 -5.98
CA LYS A 106 -0.93 23.24 -6.10
C LYS A 106 -1.56 22.22 -5.18
N GLU A 107 -2.25 22.71 -4.15
CA GLU A 107 -2.74 21.86 -3.07
C GLU A 107 -1.59 21.10 -2.39
N GLN A 108 -1.50 19.80 -2.64
CA GLN A 108 -0.43 18.93 -2.13
C GLN A 108 0.48 18.37 -3.24
N VAL A 109 0.27 18.77 -4.48
CA VAL A 109 1.10 18.35 -5.61
C VAL A 109 2.21 19.36 -5.82
N ILE A 110 3.45 18.91 -5.82
CA ILE A 110 4.61 19.70 -6.24
C ILE A 110 4.96 19.28 -7.66
N SER A 111 4.98 20.28 -8.55
CA SER A 111 5.49 20.16 -9.90
C SER A 111 6.75 21.01 -10.02
N THR A 112 7.83 20.37 -10.42
CA THR A 112 9.10 21.07 -10.71
C THR A 112 9.28 21.11 -12.20
N VAL A 113 9.39 22.29 -12.75
CA VAL A 113 9.66 22.55 -14.16
C VAL A 113 11.05 23.16 -14.27
N ILE A 114 11.92 22.55 -15.04
CA ILE A 114 13.27 23.05 -15.33
C ILE A 114 13.36 23.30 -16.83
N SER A 115 13.41 24.56 -17.23
CA SER A 115 13.73 24.95 -18.60
C SER A 115 15.24 25.24 -18.68
N TYR A 116 15.92 24.73 -19.68
CA TYR A 116 17.34 24.93 -19.84
C TYR A 116 17.77 25.18 -21.30
N SER A 117 18.89 25.87 -21.46
CA SER A 117 19.56 26.05 -22.73
C SER A 117 21.07 25.99 -22.55
N ALA A 118 21.78 25.58 -23.57
CA ALA A 118 23.22 25.56 -23.60
C ALA A 118 23.72 25.66 -25.05
N LYS A 119 25.01 26.01 -25.23
CA LYS A 119 25.72 25.94 -26.49
C LYS A 119 26.67 24.74 -26.49
N VAL A 120 26.79 24.10 -27.63
CA VAL A 120 27.73 22.99 -27.85
C VAL A 120 28.81 23.43 -28.82
N ASP A 121 30.03 23.41 -28.34
CA ASP A 121 31.23 23.72 -29.14
C ASP A 121 31.55 22.51 -30.04
N GLY A 122 31.37 22.68 -31.35
CA GLY A 122 31.69 21.65 -32.35
C GLY A 122 33.20 21.49 -32.59
N VAL A 123 33.62 20.32 -33.03
CA VAL A 123 35.03 20.05 -33.41
C VAL A 123 35.38 20.75 -34.72
N PHE A 124 34.40 20.80 -35.63
CA PHE A 124 34.54 21.34 -36.98
C PHE A 124 33.59 22.53 -37.25
N SER A 125 32.98 23.09 -36.19
CA SER A 125 31.99 24.17 -36.30
C SER A 125 32.51 25.35 -37.08
N ASP A 126 33.76 25.75 -36.84
CA ASP A 126 34.42 26.87 -37.56
C ASP A 126 34.58 26.61 -39.07
N LEU A 127 34.64 25.34 -39.48
CA LEU A 127 34.79 24.91 -40.87
C LEU A 127 33.46 24.64 -41.56
N THR A 128 32.39 24.36 -40.78
CA THR A 128 31.11 23.88 -41.33
C THR A 128 29.99 24.89 -41.20
N ILE A 129 29.69 25.35 -39.98
CA ILE A 129 28.50 26.17 -39.69
C ILE A 129 28.87 27.57 -39.18
N GLY A 130 30.09 27.72 -38.64
CA GLY A 130 30.62 29.01 -38.15
C GLY A 130 30.05 29.49 -36.82
N ASN A 131 29.19 28.69 -36.15
CA ASN A 131 28.59 29.04 -34.86
C ASN A 131 28.41 27.78 -33.98
N ASP A 132 28.43 27.98 -32.66
CA ASP A 132 28.05 26.95 -31.69
C ASP A 132 26.59 26.50 -31.90
N LEU A 133 26.34 25.21 -31.73
CA LEU A 133 24.97 24.65 -31.83
C LEU A 133 24.23 24.89 -30.54
N GLU A 134 23.08 25.54 -30.62
CA GLU A 134 22.21 25.72 -29.44
C GLU A 134 21.34 24.47 -29.17
N ILE A 135 21.29 24.08 -27.92
CA ILE A 135 20.45 23.02 -27.42
C ILE A 135 19.61 23.56 -26.27
N GLY A 136 18.40 23.03 -26.10
CA GLY A 136 17.53 23.38 -25.00
C GLY A 136 16.36 22.40 -24.91
N ASP A 137 15.72 22.38 -23.76
CA ASP A 137 14.51 21.59 -23.53
C ASP A 137 13.84 22.04 -22.21
N GLU A 138 12.67 21.49 -21.95
CA GLU A 138 11.94 21.65 -20.70
C GLU A 138 11.63 20.30 -20.09
N ILE A 139 11.85 20.16 -18.79
CA ILE A 139 11.63 18.95 -18.04
C ILE A 139 10.63 19.23 -16.91
N THR A 140 9.64 18.35 -16.78
CA THR A 140 8.66 18.43 -15.71
C THR A 140 8.67 17.14 -14.88
N ALA A 141 8.91 17.28 -13.59
CA ALA A 141 8.70 16.22 -12.61
C ALA A 141 7.55 16.61 -11.67
N THR A 142 6.67 15.65 -11.39
CA THR A 142 5.52 15.88 -10.51
C THR A 142 5.46 14.82 -9.41
N SER A 143 5.23 15.26 -8.18
CA SER A 143 5.04 14.38 -7.02
C SER A 143 3.57 14.33 -6.64
N ALA A 144 3.05 13.11 -6.48
CA ALA A 144 1.80 12.91 -5.78
C ALA A 144 2.03 12.99 -4.26
N PRO A 145 1.21 13.73 -3.49
CA PRO A 145 1.35 13.81 -2.05
C PRO A 145 1.07 12.46 -1.39
N PRO A 146 1.63 12.22 -0.19
CA PRO A 146 1.23 11.09 0.60
C PRO A 146 -0.26 11.18 0.93
N THR A 147 -0.94 10.05 0.89
CA THR A 147 -2.35 9.99 1.32
C THR A 147 -2.40 9.71 2.81
N TYR A 148 -3.08 10.56 3.56
CA TYR A 148 -3.32 10.35 4.98
C TYR A 148 -4.45 9.35 5.17
N LEU A 149 -4.19 8.28 5.94
CA LEU A 149 -5.16 7.21 6.21
C LEU A 149 -5.52 7.13 7.69
N GLU A 150 -6.78 6.89 7.95
CA GLU A 150 -7.26 6.33 9.22
C GLU A 150 -7.61 4.87 8.97
N VAL A 151 -6.84 3.98 9.57
CA VAL A 151 -6.99 2.53 9.46
C VAL A 151 -7.77 2.04 10.67
N VAL A 152 -9.01 1.64 10.44
CA VAL A 152 -9.87 1.04 11.47
C VAL A 152 -9.73 -0.46 11.35
N MET A 153 -9.30 -1.12 12.42
CA MET A 153 -9.22 -2.57 12.50
C MET A 153 -10.34 -3.10 13.38
N LEU A 154 -11.08 -4.06 12.85
CA LEU A 154 -12.18 -4.73 13.53
C LEU A 154 -11.87 -6.23 13.61
N VAL A 155 -11.63 -6.73 14.79
CA VAL A 155 -11.18 -8.10 15.05
C VAL A 155 -12.30 -8.90 15.72
N ASP A 156 -12.63 -10.00 15.11
CA ASP A 156 -13.51 -11.01 15.72
C ASP A 156 -12.78 -11.64 16.92
N ALA A 157 -13.35 -11.46 18.09
CA ALA A 157 -12.84 -12.00 19.35
C ALA A 157 -13.79 -13.04 19.95
N SER A 158 -14.72 -13.55 19.12
CA SER A 158 -15.69 -14.57 19.51
C SER A 158 -15.03 -15.92 19.78
N ALA A 159 -15.81 -16.82 20.34
CA ALA A 159 -15.38 -18.14 20.73
C ALA A 159 -14.76 -18.97 19.60
N SER A 160 -15.26 -18.81 18.38
CA SER A 160 -14.77 -19.54 17.20
C SER A 160 -13.33 -19.16 16.81
N MET A 161 -12.89 -17.95 17.15
CA MET A 161 -11.51 -17.51 16.95
C MET A 161 -10.50 -18.17 17.92
N LEU A 162 -10.98 -18.94 18.89
CA LEU A 162 -10.17 -19.68 19.86
C LEU A 162 -9.95 -21.16 19.47
N ILE A 163 -10.17 -21.51 18.21
CA ILE A 163 -9.71 -22.79 17.67
C ILE A 163 -8.18 -22.77 17.48
N GLY A 164 -7.53 -23.91 17.62
CA GLY A 164 -6.09 -24.05 17.34
C GLY A 164 -5.73 -23.57 15.91
N ALA A 165 -4.73 -22.71 15.82
CA ALA A 165 -4.37 -22.05 14.58
C ALA A 165 -3.85 -23.01 13.51
N SER A 166 -3.22 -24.09 13.90
CA SER A 166 -2.73 -25.16 13.03
C SER A 166 -3.23 -26.52 13.50
N LYS A 167 -3.05 -27.55 12.65
CA LYS A 167 -3.35 -28.93 13.04
C LYS A 167 -2.54 -29.36 14.27
N ALA A 168 -1.26 -28.95 14.34
CA ALA A 168 -0.40 -29.23 15.48
C ALA A 168 -0.94 -28.59 16.77
N ASP A 169 -1.39 -27.32 16.71
CA ASP A 169 -2.01 -26.63 17.85
C ASP A 169 -3.28 -27.34 18.29
N GLN A 170 -4.13 -27.74 17.35
CA GLN A 170 -5.36 -28.49 17.64
C GLN A 170 -5.07 -29.83 18.33
N ASP A 171 -4.02 -30.55 17.91
CA ASP A 171 -3.61 -31.82 18.51
C ASP A 171 -3.08 -31.63 19.95
N ILE A 172 -2.30 -30.54 20.17
CA ILE A 172 -1.90 -30.15 21.54
C ILE A 172 -3.15 -29.86 22.41
N MET A 173 -4.08 -29.06 21.89
CA MET A 173 -5.32 -28.70 22.60
C MET A 173 -6.17 -29.96 22.93
N LYS A 174 -6.36 -30.86 21.97
CA LYS A 174 -7.08 -32.13 22.19
C LYS A 174 -6.41 -32.95 23.26
N LYS A 175 -5.08 -33.05 23.26
CA LYS A 175 -4.31 -33.81 24.24
C LYS A 175 -4.43 -33.21 25.65
N GLU A 176 -4.31 -31.88 25.78
CA GLU A 176 -4.15 -31.19 27.05
C GLU A 176 -5.52 -30.87 27.73
N ILE A 177 -6.55 -30.61 26.94
CA ILE A 177 -7.88 -30.18 27.45
C ILE A 177 -9.05 -30.92 26.81
N GLY A 178 -8.81 -31.94 25.98
CA GLY A 178 -9.85 -32.75 25.32
C GLY A 178 -10.60 -32.08 24.18
N CYS A 179 -10.17 -30.89 23.74
CA CYS A 179 -10.94 -30.09 22.81
C CYS A 179 -10.01 -29.19 21.97
N ALA A 180 -10.23 -29.14 20.67
CA ALA A 180 -9.49 -28.22 19.74
C ALA A 180 -10.32 -27.00 19.34
N PHE A 181 -11.56 -26.86 19.81
CA PHE A 181 -12.51 -25.86 19.37
C PHE A 181 -13.15 -25.17 20.57
N ALA A 182 -12.78 -23.91 20.84
CA ALA A 182 -13.46 -22.99 21.76
C ALA A 182 -13.85 -23.51 23.18
N CYS A 183 -13.62 -24.78 23.50
CA CYS A 183 -14.04 -25.44 24.75
C CYS A 183 -13.36 -24.89 26.00
N HIS A 184 -12.27 -24.15 25.83
CA HIS A 184 -11.47 -23.53 26.88
C HIS A 184 -11.99 -22.17 27.35
N ILE A 185 -12.99 -21.60 26.70
CA ILE A 185 -13.51 -20.25 27.00
C ILE A 185 -14.22 -20.20 28.35
N GLU A 186 -14.87 -21.30 28.74
CA GLU A 186 -15.59 -21.39 30.01
C GLU A 186 -14.66 -21.51 31.21
N ASN A 187 -13.37 -21.80 30.95
CA ASN A 187 -12.36 -22.02 31.97
C ASN A 187 -11.02 -21.38 31.60
N ASP A 188 -10.70 -20.24 32.18
CA ASP A 188 -9.44 -19.51 31.98
C ASP A 188 -8.19 -20.38 32.20
N ASN A 189 -8.26 -21.40 33.07
CA ASN A 189 -7.14 -22.30 33.30
C ASN A 189 -6.85 -23.17 32.08
N ASN A 190 -7.84 -23.53 31.29
CA ASN A 190 -7.63 -24.30 30.07
C ASN A 190 -6.90 -23.49 29.03
N PHE A 191 -7.25 -22.20 28.85
CA PHE A 191 -6.53 -21.31 27.93
C PHE A 191 -5.07 -21.13 28.35
N LYS A 192 -4.81 -20.83 29.61
CA LYS A 192 -3.44 -20.72 30.13
C LYS A 192 -2.67 -22.05 29.99
N LYS A 193 -3.33 -23.18 30.17
CA LYS A 193 -2.71 -24.51 30.03
C LYS A 193 -2.24 -24.76 28.58
N ILE A 194 -3.05 -24.48 27.59
CA ILE A 194 -2.65 -24.67 26.19
C ILE A 194 -1.56 -23.70 25.76
N GLN A 195 -1.62 -22.43 26.19
CA GLN A 195 -0.56 -21.44 25.93
C GLN A 195 0.78 -21.87 26.55
N ALA A 196 0.77 -22.39 27.77
CA ALA A 196 1.97 -22.91 28.42
C ALA A 196 2.60 -24.11 27.67
N LYS A 197 1.83 -24.80 26.85
CA LYS A 197 2.29 -25.89 25.96
C LYS A 197 2.67 -25.40 24.56
N GLY A 198 2.65 -24.09 24.32
CA GLY A 198 3.01 -23.48 23.07
C GLY A 198 1.95 -23.53 21.97
N ALA A 199 0.72 -23.98 22.30
CA ALA A 199 -0.37 -23.95 21.33
C ALA A 199 -0.86 -22.52 21.10
N LYS A 200 -1.04 -22.14 19.83
CA LYS A 200 -1.60 -20.87 19.41
C LYS A 200 -3.03 -21.06 18.93
N VAL A 201 -3.87 -20.10 19.22
CA VAL A 201 -5.21 -20.01 18.65
C VAL A 201 -5.24 -18.98 17.52
N ARG A 202 -6.23 -19.02 16.64
CA ARG A 202 -6.36 -18.05 15.52
C ARG A 202 -6.36 -16.61 15.99
N PHE A 203 -6.98 -16.33 17.12
CA PHE A 203 -6.98 -15.00 17.74
C PHE A 203 -5.56 -14.51 18.06
N ASP A 204 -4.67 -15.37 18.58
CA ASP A 204 -3.28 -15.03 18.84
C ASP A 204 -2.52 -14.74 17.55
N VAL A 205 -2.79 -15.50 16.49
CA VAL A 205 -2.19 -15.30 15.17
C VAL A 205 -2.61 -13.95 14.57
N VAL A 206 -3.90 -13.60 14.65
CA VAL A 206 -4.39 -12.29 14.18
C VAL A 206 -3.76 -11.14 14.97
N LYS A 207 -3.66 -11.26 16.31
CA LYS A 207 -2.95 -10.25 17.14
C LYS A 207 -1.50 -10.07 16.72
N SER A 208 -0.80 -11.16 16.50
CA SER A 208 0.61 -11.16 16.05
C SER A 208 0.75 -10.52 14.67
N ALA A 209 -0.16 -10.83 13.74
CA ALA A 209 -0.16 -10.25 12.40
C ALA A 209 -0.42 -8.74 12.42
N ILE A 210 -1.36 -8.27 13.22
CA ILE A 210 -1.63 -6.83 13.41
C ILE A 210 -0.41 -6.14 14.03
N ALA A 211 0.24 -6.77 15.01
CA ALA A 211 1.46 -6.22 15.62
C ALA A 211 2.62 -6.10 14.61
N SER A 212 2.82 -7.10 13.76
CA SER A 212 3.82 -7.09 12.68
C SER A 212 3.52 -6.02 11.63
N LEU A 213 2.24 -5.84 11.29
CA LEU A 213 1.80 -4.80 10.35
C LEU A 213 2.22 -3.39 10.79
N MET A 214 2.33 -3.12 12.09
CA MET A 214 2.79 -1.82 12.58
C MET A 214 4.26 -1.56 12.23
N ASP A 215 5.09 -2.58 12.25
CA ASP A 215 6.49 -2.45 11.85
C ASP A 215 6.62 -2.16 10.34
N ASP A 216 5.74 -2.75 9.53
CA ASP A 216 5.70 -2.48 8.09
C ASP A 216 5.06 -1.12 7.77
N ALA A 217 4.02 -0.72 8.51
CA ALA A 217 3.43 0.61 8.38
C ALA A 217 4.46 1.72 8.68
N LYS A 218 5.34 1.53 9.69
CA LYS A 218 6.45 2.45 9.97
C LYS A 218 7.39 2.62 8.77
N LYS A 219 7.73 1.52 8.08
CA LYS A 219 8.59 1.55 6.88
C LYS A 219 7.91 2.23 5.69
N LEU A 220 6.59 2.06 5.56
CA LEU A 220 5.78 2.61 4.46
C LEU A 220 5.37 4.06 4.69
N GLN A 221 5.48 4.56 5.92
CA GLN A 221 5.18 5.94 6.26
C GLN A 221 6.17 6.90 5.62
N VAL A 222 5.67 7.86 4.86
CA VAL A 222 6.47 8.87 4.15
C VAL A 222 6.61 10.14 4.97
N VAL A 223 5.53 10.53 5.66
CA VAL A 223 5.50 11.73 6.53
C VAL A 223 5.05 11.36 7.93
N PRO A 224 5.52 12.05 8.99
CA PRO A 224 5.06 11.82 10.35
C PRO A 224 3.53 11.91 10.45
N GLY A 225 2.93 10.96 11.17
CA GLY A 225 1.48 10.95 11.36
C GLY A 225 0.66 10.68 10.08
N GLN A 226 1.25 10.17 9.01
CA GLN A 226 0.52 9.82 7.78
C GLN A 226 -0.61 8.80 8.05
N PHE A 227 -0.34 7.84 8.91
CA PHE A 227 -1.30 6.82 9.30
C PHE A 227 -1.77 7.04 10.74
N SER A 228 -3.07 6.90 10.97
CA SER A 228 -3.63 6.69 12.31
C SER A 228 -4.37 5.36 12.33
N PHE A 229 -4.38 4.72 13.48
CA PHE A 229 -4.94 3.39 13.67
C PHE A 229 -5.94 3.40 14.81
N SER A 230 -7.09 2.74 14.61
CA SER A 230 -8.10 2.47 15.64
C SER A 230 -8.35 0.97 15.69
N LEU A 231 -8.47 0.39 16.87
CA LEU A 231 -8.66 -1.04 17.08
C LEU A 231 -9.94 -1.31 17.88
N TYR A 232 -10.76 -2.13 17.31
CA TYR A 232 -11.99 -2.64 17.91
C TYR A 232 -12.00 -4.17 17.88
N SER A 233 -12.57 -4.77 18.90
CA SER A 233 -12.91 -6.19 18.88
C SER A 233 -14.42 -6.37 18.98
N PHE A 234 -14.93 -7.51 18.56
CA PHE A 234 -16.35 -7.80 18.67
C PHE A 234 -16.63 -9.28 18.90
N ALA A 235 -17.78 -9.53 19.48
CA ALA A 235 -18.46 -10.81 19.57
C ALA A 235 -19.98 -10.58 19.46
N LEU A 236 -20.77 -10.65 20.52
CA LEU A 236 -22.18 -10.22 20.50
C LEU A 236 -22.35 -8.70 20.41
N GLY A 237 -21.32 -7.93 20.72
CA GLY A 237 -21.26 -6.48 20.61
C GLY A 237 -19.83 -6.00 20.43
N LEU A 238 -19.70 -4.70 20.15
CA LEU A 238 -18.44 -4.02 19.90
C LEU A 238 -17.73 -3.68 21.22
N GLN A 239 -16.40 -3.81 21.22
CA GLN A 239 -15.53 -3.33 22.29
C GLN A 239 -14.47 -2.39 21.74
N ASP A 240 -14.25 -1.28 22.43
CA ASP A 240 -13.16 -0.35 22.14
C ASP A 240 -11.86 -0.90 22.74
N VAL A 241 -10.85 -1.15 21.90
CA VAL A 241 -9.53 -1.63 22.34
C VAL A 241 -8.54 -0.49 22.36
N GLN A 242 -8.44 0.23 21.24
CA GLN A 242 -7.56 1.40 21.10
C GLN A 242 -8.25 2.46 20.25
N SER A 243 -8.44 3.64 20.81
CA SER A 243 -8.89 4.81 20.05
C SER A 243 -7.85 5.26 19.04
N SER A 244 -8.24 6.11 18.10
CA SER A 244 -7.36 6.58 17.02
C SER A 244 -6.05 7.13 17.55
N THR A 245 -4.93 6.58 17.10
CA THR A 245 -3.57 7.00 17.45
C THR A 245 -2.64 6.94 16.24
N THR A 246 -1.67 7.82 16.19
CA THR A 246 -0.53 7.78 15.25
C THR A 246 0.69 7.10 15.86
N ASP A 247 0.65 6.80 17.14
CA ASP A 247 1.69 6.04 17.85
C ASP A 247 1.51 4.54 17.57
N MET A 248 2.34 4.03 16.68
CA MET A 248 2.29 2.64 16.25
C MET A 248 2.79 1.66 17.31
N ASP A 249 3.63 2.09 18.24
CA ASP A 249 4.10 1.24 19.35
C ASP A 249 3.00 1.08 20.40
N LEU A 250 2.30 2.16 20.73
CA LEU A 250 1.11 2.10 21.57
C LEU A 250 0.04 1.19 20.95
N PHE A 251 -0.22 1.34 19.65
CA PHE A 251 -1.18 0.50 18.93
C PHE A 251 -0.77 -0.98 18.92
N LYS A 252 0.51 -1.25 18.65
CA LYS A 252 1.10 -2.61 18.70
C LYS A 252 0.91 -3.26 20.07
N ALA A 253 1.18 -2.52 21.15
CA ALA A 253 0.97 -3.01 22.50
C ALA A 253 -0.51 -3.32 22.79
N ALA A 254 -1.41 -2.44 22.34
CA ALA A 254 -2.86 -2.66 22.48
C ALA A 254 -3.33 -3.91 21.72
N ALA A 255 -2.82 -4.12 20.49
CA ALA A 255 -3.17 -5.29 19.69
C ALA A 255 -2.72 -6.59 20.35
N LEU A 256 -1.49 -6.64 20.86
CA LEU A 256 -0.97 -7.81 21.58
C LEU A 256 -1.71 -8.04 22.92
N GLY A 257 -2.18 -6.97 23.55
CA GLY A 257 -2.93 -7.01 24.81
C GLY A 257 -4.41 -7.42 24.67
N MET A 258 -4.96 -7.52 23.42
CA MET A 258 -6.34 -7.93 23.23
C MET A 258 -6.65 -9.27 23.92
N GLN A 259 -7.82 -9.35 24.51
CA GLN A 259 -8.33 -10.57 25.13
C GLN A 259 -9.55 -11.10 24.35
N PRO A 260 -9.72 -12.42 24.28
CA PRO A 260 -10.94 -12.99 23.73
C PRO A 260 -12.14 -12.63 24.62
N ILE A 261 -13.30 -12.51 24.00
CA ILE A 261 -14.54 -12.20 24.73
C ILE A 261 -15.08 -13.52 25.29
N PRO A 262 -15.18 -13.67 26.63
CA PRO A 262 -15.60 -14.93 27.26
C PRO A 262 -17.00 -15.36 26.85
N ALA A 263 -17.22 -16.67 26.72
CA ALA A 263 -18.54 -17.27 26.44
C ALA A 263 -19.62 -16.89 27.47
N LYS A 264 -19.25 -16.74 28.73
CA LYS A 264 -20.15 -16.28 29.80
C LYS A 264 -20.74 -14.89 29.57
N LEU A 265 -20.04 -14.05 28.78
CA LEU A 265 -20.53 -12.74 28.36
C LEU A 265 -21.24 -12.80 26.99
N GLY A 266 -21.65 -14.02 26.56
CA GLY A 266 -22.27 -14.24 25.26
C GLY A 266 -21.25 -14.43 24.14
N GLY A 267 -20.42 -15.48 24.24
CA GLY A 267 -19.32 -15.79 23.28
C GLY A 267 -19.72 -16.09 21.84
N GLY A 268 -20.97 -15.81 21.48
CA GLY A 268 -21.43 -15.82 20.11
C GLY A 268 -20.98 -14.60 19.31
N THR A 269 -21.31 -14.59 18.03
CA THR A 269 -20.91 -13.52 17.09
C THR A 269 -22.16 -12.86 16.50
N ASN A 270 -22.30 -11.54 16.66
CA ASN A 270 -23.38 -10.75 16.08
C ASN A 270 -22.81 -9.63 15.20
N PHE A 271 -22.57 -9.94 13.94
CA PHE A 271 -22.03 -8.97 12.97
C PHE A 271 -22.91 -7.73 12.83
N ARG A 272 -24.20 -7.90 12.62
CA ARG A 272 -25.13 -6.79 12.40
C ARG A 272 -25.07 -5.77 13.51
N TYR A 273 -25.21 -6.23 14.75
CA TYR A 273 -25.22 -5.34 15.92
C TYR A 273 -23.85 -4.67 16.13
N SER A 274 -22.78 -5.43 16.04
CA SER A 274 -21.41 -4.90 16.19
C SER A 274 -21.07 -3.90 15.09
N PHE A 275 -21.49 -4.16 13.85
CA PHE A 275 -21.29 -3.25 12.73
C PHE A 275 -22.11 -1.96 12.86
N GLN A 276 -23.34 -2.04 13.36
CA GLN A 276 -24.15 -0.85 13.66
C GLN A 276 -23.48 0.01 14.73
N GLN A 277 -22.96 -0.59 15.79
CA GLN A 277 -22.23 0.12 16.84
C GLN A 277 -20.95 0.79 16.29
N LEU A 278 -20.17 0.07 15.47
CA LEU A 278 -18.98 0.63 14.84
C LEU A 278 -19.35 1.76 13.88
N ASN A 279 -20.37 1.56 13.04
CA ASN A 279 -20.82 2.58 12.11
C ASN A 279 -21.30 3.87 12.81
N ALA A 280 -21.92 3.76 14.00
CA ALA A 280 -22.30 4.92 14.80
C ALA A 280 -21.09 5.73 15.29
N LYS A 281 -19.93 5.07 15.52
CA LYS A 281 -18.68 5.72 15.95
C LYS A 281 -17.92 6.34 14.77
N LEU A 282 -18.03 5.76 13.56
CA LEU A 282 -17.27 6.20 12.40
C LEU A 282 -18.03 7.30 11.64
N GLY A 283 -17.35 8.42 11.39
CA GLY A 283 -17.81 9.46 10.46
C GLY A 283 -17.60 9.05 9.00
N GLU A 284 -17.92 9.92 8.07
CA GLU A 284 -17.60 9.75 6.65
C GLU A 284 -16.09 9.72 6.40
N SER A 285 -15.68 9.03 5.35
CA SER A 285 -14.29 9.01 4.90
C SER A 285 -13.90 10.36 4.31
N GLY A 286 -12.77 10.90 4.76
CA GLY A 286 -12.18 12.09 4.18
C GLY A 286 -11.52 11.86 2.82
N SER A 287 -10.94 12.92 2.27
CA SER A 287 -10.22 12.88 1.00
C SER A 287 -8.81 12.26 1.11
N GLY A 288 -8.22 12.27 2.31
CA GLY A 288 -6.84 11.84 2.56
C GLY A 288 -5.79 12.91 2.23
N ILE A 289 -6.20 14.16 2.00
CA ILE A 289 -5.30 15.26 1.63
C ILE A 289 -4.49 15.75 2.85
N SER A 290 -5.07 15.71 4.04
CA SER A 290 -4.44 16.21 5.26
C SER A 290 -4.67 15.28 6.44
N ASN A 291 -3.96 15.56 7.52
CA ASN A 291 -4.09 14.88 8.80
C ASN A 291 -5.53 14.98 9.37
N ASP A 292 -6.18 16.14 9.18
CA ASP A 292 -7.53 16.39 9.70
C ASP A 292 -8.64 15.83 8.78
N ASN A 293 -8.27 15.45 7.54
CA ASN A 293 -9.22 14.95 6.55
C ASN A 293 -8.75 13.61 5.98
N ARG A 294 -8.50 12.66 6.88
CA ARG A 294 -7.98 11.33 6.56
C ARG A 294 -8.96 10.51 5.74
N ARG A 295 -8.45 9.77 4.78
CA ARG A 295 -9.23 8.73 4.13
C ARG A 295 -9.37 7.54 5.07
N ARG A 296 -10.61 7.08 5.28
CA ARG A 296 -10.89 5.99 6.20
C ARG A 296 -10.95 4.67 5.49
N VAL A 297 -10.26 3.67 6.03
CA VAL A 297 -10.28 2.29 5.57
C VAL A 297 -10.62 1.37 6.74
N LEU A 298 -11.38 0.31 6.48
CA LEU A 298 -11.79 -0.68 7.47
C LEU A 298 -11.23 -2.04 7.10
N MET A 299 -10.44 -2.63 8.00
CA MET A 299 -9.92 -3.99 7.91
C MET A 299 -10.70 -4.90 8.88
N ILE A 300 -11.36 -5.92 8.35
CA ILE A 300 -12.16 -6.87 9.13
C ILE A 300 -11.45 -8.22 9.15
N PHE A 301 -11.20 -8.74 10.35
CA PHE A 301 -10.57 -10.04 10.59
C PHE A 301 -11.62 -10.97 11.25
N THR A 302 -12.05 -12.05 10.58
CA THR A 302 -13.09 -12.93 11.08
C THR A 302 -13.08 -14.31 10.41
N ASP A 303 -13.68 -15.30 11.07
CA ASP A 303 -14.01 -16.60 10.48
C ASP A 303 -15.42 -16.65 9.85
N GLY A 304 -16.16 -15.55 9.93
CA GLY A 304 -17.44 -15.35 9.24
C GLY A 304 -18.65 -16.10 9.82
N VAL A 305 -18.50 -16.90 10.86
CA VAL A 305 -19.63 -17.63 11.45
C VAL A 305 -20.31 -16.77 12.52
N ALA A 306 -21.58 -16.53 12.35
CA ALA A 306 -22.41 -15.81 13.31
C ALA A 306 -23.21 -16.79 14.18
N THR A 307 -23.16 -16.57 15.49
CA THR A 307 -23.90 -17.36 16.49
C THR A 307 -24.58 -16.44 17.52
N PRO A 308 -25.47 -15.53 17.09
CA PRO A 308 -26.22 -14.73 18.04
C PRO A 308 -27.23 -15.60 18.79
N VAL A 309 -27.56 -15.19 19.99
CA VAL A 309 -28.59 -15.86 20.80
C VAL A 309 -29.96 -15.39 20.30
N TYR A 310 -30.83 -16.32 19.85
CA TYR A 310 -32.19 -16.05 19.42
C TYR A 310 -33.20 -16.82 20.26
N TYR A 311 -34.32 -16.14 20.56
CA TYR A 311 -35.49 -16.80 21.18
C TYR A 311 -36.29 -17.54 20.10
N HIS A 312 -36.24 -18.87 20.06
CA HIS A 312 -37.11 -19.79 19.31
C HIS A 312 -37.21 -19.62 17.77
N LYS A 313 -36.51 -18.67 17.12
CA LYS A 313 -36.68 -18.44 15.68
C LYS A 313 -35.34 -18.22 14.98
N ALA A 314 -35.11 -19.03 13.95
CA ALA A 314 -33.95 -18.80 13.05
C ALA A 314 -34.07 -17.44 12.35
N PRO A 315 -32.96 -16.73 12.15
CA PRO A 315 -32.96 -15.51 11.36
C PRO A 315 -33.38 -15.80 9.92
N THR A 316 -34.26 -14.99 9.37
CA THR A 316 -34.64 -15.06 7.96
C THR A 316 -33.54 -14.41 7.09
N ASN A 317 -33.34 -14.89 5.88
CA ASN A 317 -32.43 -14.35 4.85
C ASN A 317 -30.92 -14.64 5.07
N TYR A 318 -30.58 -15.64 5.88
CA TYR A 318 -29.22 -16.12 6.07
C TYR A 318 -29.19 -17.63 5.86
N GLY A 319 -28.12 -18.17 5.30
CA GLY A 319 -27.86 -19.60 5.40
C GLY A 319 -27.63 -19.94 6.87
N TRP A 320 -28.55 -20.58 7.50
CA TRP A 320 -28.48 -20.95 8.92
C TRP A 320 -28.48 -22.46 9.09
N ILE A 321 -27.81 -22.92 10.15
CA ILE A 321 -27.86 -24.28 10.61
C ILE A 321 -28.16 -24.28 12.12
N LYS A 322 -28.95 -25.24 12.56
CA LYS A 322 -29.20 -25.47 14.01
C LYS A 322 -28.00 -26.20 14.57
N ASP A 323 -27.49 -25.76 15.73
CA ASP A 323 -26.48 -26.50 16.46
C ASP A 323 -27.10 -27.84 16.90
N PRO A 324 -26.61 -28.99 16.40
CA PRO A 324 -27.15 -30.30 16.75
C PRO A 324 -26.92 -30.65 18.23
N ASN A 325 -25.97 -30.01 18.89
CA ASN A 325 -25.65 -30.23 20.30
C ASN A 325 -26.32 -29.21 21.21
N THR A 326 -27.35 -28.49 20.74
CA THR A 326 -28.07 -27.53 21.57
C THR A 326 -28.69 -28.26 22.78
N VAL A 327 -28.05 -28.11 23.93
CA VAL A 327 -28.67 -28.38 25.21
C VAL A 327 -29.78 -27.35 25.35
N ASN A 328 -30.96 -27.80 25.69
CA ASN A 328 -32.16 -26.96 25.84
C ASN A 328 -31.95 -26.01 27.04
N TRP A 329 -31.34 -24.87 26.87
CA TRP A 329 -31.15 -23.84 27.90
C TRP A 329 -32.40 -22.96 28.02
N GLY A 330 -33.55 -23.59 28.17
CA GLY A 330 -34.84 -22.89 28.25
C GLY A 330 -35.27 -22.33 26.88
N PRO A 331 -35.80 -21.09 26.81
CA PRO A 331 -36.38 -20.56 25.60
C PRO A 331 -35.37 -20.15 24.54
N MET A 332 -34.05 -20.28 24.74
CA MET A 332 -33.02 -19.88 23.78
C MET A 332 -32.55 -21.07 22.93
N VAL A 333 -32.50 -20.84 21.62
CA VAL A 333 -31.96 -21.79 20.65
C VAL A 333 -30.74 -21.18 20.00
N HIS A 334 -29.62 -21.89 20.00
CA HIS A 334 -28.43 -21.47 19.30
C HIS A 334 -28.52 -21.84 17.82
N TRP A 335 -28.41 -20.82 17.00
CA TRP A 335 -28.35 -20.95 15.55
C TRP A 335 -27.00 -20.40 15.06
N ALA A 336 -26.35 -21.15 14.17
CA ALA A 336 -25.24 -20.63 13.41
C ALA A 336 -25.72 -20.20 12.02
N TYR A 337 -25.28 -19.05 11.56
CA TYR A 337 -25.56 -18.57 10.21
C TYR A 337 -24.36 -17.89 9.59
N GLY A 338 -24.39 -17.75 8.26
CA GLY A 338 -23.32 -17.12 7.51
C GLY A 338 -23.33 -15.61 7.65
N PHE A 339 -22.17 -15.03 7.39
CA PHE A 339 -21.98 -13.60 7.27
C PHE A 339 -22.90 -12.99 6.20
N ASN A 340 -23.45 -11.81 6.45
CA ASN A 340 -24.25 -11.09 5.45
C ASN A 340 -23.49 -9.91 4.87
N ALA A 341 -23.17 -9.99 3.58
CA ALA A 341 -22.45 -8.93 2.86
C ALA A 341 -23.15 -7.56 2.90
N ALA A 342 -24.49 -7.54 2.97
CA ALA A 342 -25.25 -6.29 3.02
C ALA A 342 -24.99 -5.47 4.29
N ASP A 343 -24.59 -6.11 5.38
CA ASP A 343 -24.25 -5.42 6.62
C ASP A 343 -23.01 -4.49 6.46
N CYS A 344 -22.20 -4.69 5.41
CA CYS A 344 -21.07 -3.83 5.09
C CYS A 344 -21.44 -2.54 4.33
N ASN A 345 -22.64 -2.47 3.75
CA ASN A 345 -23.05 -1.32 2.94
C ASN A 345 -23.09 -0.02 3.74
N GLN A 346 -23.38 -0.10 5.05
CA GLN A 346 -23.36 1.07 5.94
C GLN A 346 -22.00 1.78 5.99
N PHE A 347 -20.89 1.04 5.86
CA PHE A 347 -19.54 1.61 5.78
C PHE A 347 -19.24 2.16 4.38
N LYS A 348 -19.62 1.42 3.34
CA LYS A 348 -19.45 1.83 1.94
C LYS A 348 -20.22 3.11 1.64
N ASN A 349 -21.42 3.29 2.19
CA ASN A 349 -22.23 4.50 2.07
C ASN A 349 -21.54 5.72 2.69
N LYS A 350 -20.67 5.54 3.68
CA LYS A 350 -19.79 6.57 4.25
C LYS A 350 -18.45 6.72 3.50
N ARG A 351 -18.35 6.15 2.29
CA ARG A 351 -17.12 6.15 1.47
C ARG A 351 -15.91 5.49 2.14
N ILE A 352 -16.15 4.66 3.16
CA ILE A 352 -15.11 3.88 3.83
C ILE A 352 -14.75 2.70 2.93
N THR A 353 -13.46 2.56 2.63
CA THR A 353 -12.98 1.40 1.88
C THR A 353 -12.89 0.20 2.83
N VAL A 354 -13.62 -0.86 2.52
CA VAL A 354 -13.69 -2.09 3.33
C VAL A 354 -12.80 -3.16 2.72
N SER A 355 -11.98 -3.79 3.55
CA SER A 355 -11.21 -4.99 3.23
C SER A 355 -11.50 -6.08 4.25
N THR A 356 -11.45 -7.34 3.85
CA THR A 356 -11.76 -8.49 4.70
C THR A 356 -10.63 -9.51 4.64
N LEU A 357 -10.23 -10.02 5.81
CA LEU A 357 -9.38 -11.18 5.96
C LEU A 357 -10.19 -12.30 6.59
N TYR A 358 -10.43 -13.34 5.82
CA TYR A 358 -11.17 -14.52 6.21
C TYR A 358 -10.21 -15.59 6.70
N THR A 359 -10.29 -15.92 7.98
CA THR A 359 -9.68 -17.13 8.55
C THR A 359 -10.69 -18.27 8.45
N GLU A 360 -10.53 -19.15 7.46
CA GLU A 360 -11.52 -20.16 7.15
C GLU A 360 -11.88 -21.01 8.38
N TYR A 361 -13.17 -21.12 8.64
CA TYR A 361 -13.66 -21.93 9.76
C TYR A 361 -13.33 -23.41 9.51
N ILE A 362 -12.87 -24.11 10.53
CA ILE A 362 -12.54 -25.52 10.46
C ILE A 362 -13.59 -26.30 11.24
N ASN A 363 -14.20 -27.30 10.58
CA ASN A 363 -15.07 -28.24 11.23
C ASN A 363 -14.23 -29.20 12.07
N ALA A 364 -14.23 -28.99 13.39
CA ALA A 364 -13.40 -29.74 14.33
C ALA A 364 -14.27 -30.32 15.48
N GLU A 365 -14.07 -31.60 15.76
CA GLU A 365 -14.71 -32.21 16.91
C GLU A 365 -14.29 -31.55 18.24
N PRO A 366 -15.19 -31.52 19.26
CA PRO A 366 -16.48 -32.20 19.33
C PRO A 366 -17.66 -31.44 18.70
N HIS A 367 -17.46 -30.26 18.16
CA HIS A 367 -18.53 -29.42 17.61
C HIS A 367 -18.56 -29.53 16.06
N ASN A 368 -18.94 -30.72 15.60
CA ASN A 368 -19.13 -30.97 14.18
C ASN A 368 -20.55 -30.58 13.76
N TRP A 369 -20.73 -29.35 13.30
CA TRP A 369 -22.04 -28.85 12.87
C TRP A 369 -22.39 -29.37 11.48
N SER A 370 -23.53 -30.08 11.40
CA SER A 370 -24.08 -30.51 10.11
C SER A 370 -24.36 -29.30 9.22
N GLY A 371 -23.84 -29.30 8.01
CA GLY A 371 -23.99 -28.20 7.05
C GLY A 371 -22.90 -27.08 7.15
N LEU A 372 -21.96 -27.17 8.08
CA LEU A 372 -20.89 -26.19 8.20
C LEU A 372 -20.06 -26.16 6.91
N ASP A 373 -19.54 -27.31 6.47
CA ASP A 373 -18.69 -27.43 5.27
C ASP A 373 -19.46 -27.19 3.96
N THR A 374 -20.73 -27.62 3.93
CA THR A 374 -21.55 -27.60 2.71
C THR A 374 -22.33 -26.30 2.53
N THR A 375 -22.61 -25.57 3.60
CA THR A 375 -23.47 -24.38 3.60
C THR A 375 -22.77 -23.14 4.09
N LEU A 376 -22.23 -23.12 5.31
CA LEU A 376 -21.74 -21.89 5.93
C LEU A 376 -20.38 -21.46 5.39
N ILE A 377 -19.42 -22.37 5.25
CA ILE A 377 -18.07 -22.03 4.76
C ILE A 377 -18.11 -21.44 3.34
N PRO A 378 -18.78 -22.07 2.35
CA PRO A 378 -18.89 -21.49 1.01
C PRO A 378 -19.63 -20.15 0.98
N LEU A 379 -20.68 -20.02 1.80
CA LEU A 379 -21.46 -18.80 1.92
C LEU A 379 -20.60 -17.66 2.51
N ASN A 380 -19.87 -17.93 3.59
CA ASN A 380 -19.00 -16.95 4.24
C ASN A 380 -17.91 -16.45 3.30
N LYS A 381 -17.25 -17.32 2.57
CA LYS A 381 -16.23 -16.98 1.58
C LYS A 381 -16.79 -16.03 0.51
N THR A 382 -17.98 -16.33 -0.02
CA THR A 382 -18.66 -15.50 -1.02
C THR A 382 -19.09 -14.16 -0.40
N ASN A 383 -19.70 -14.17 0.76
CA ASN A 383 -20.26 -12.97 1.36
C ASN A 383 -19.18 -12.03 1.91
N LEU A 384 -18.08 -12.54 2.47
CA LEU A 384 -16.95 -11.71 2.88
C LEU A 384 -16.24 -11.06 1.68
N LYS A 385 -16.14 -11.78 0.56
CA LYS A 385 -15.66 -11.19 -0.71
C LYS A 385 -16.58 -10.06 -1.19
N ASN A 386 -17.89 -10.23 -1.10
CA ASN A 386 -18.89 -9.21 -1.46
C ASN A 386 -18.95 -8.05 -0.47
N CYS A 387 -18.57 -8.27 0.80
CA CYS A 387 -18.40 -7.22 1.79
C CYS A 387 -17.23 -6.29 1.45
N ALA A 388 -16.12 -6.80 0.96
CA ALA A 388 -15.00 -5.98 0.53
C ALA A 388 -15.43 -4.95 -0.54
N SER A 389 -14.81 -3.78 -0.56
CA SER A 389 -15.12 -2.73 -1.53
C SER A 389 -14.81 -3.13 -2.96
N THR A 390 -13.85 -4.05 -3.15
CA THR A 390 -13.55 -4.75 -4.40
C THR A 390 -13.11 -6.16 -4.08
N GLY A 391 -13.27 -7.10 -5.01
CA GLY A 391 -12.83 -8.49 -4.83
C GLY A 391 -11.32 -8.64 -4.56
N THR A 392 -10.51 -7.68 -4.98
CA THR A 392 -9.06 -7.62 -4.72
C THR A 392 -8.71 -7.21 -3.28
N LEU A 393 -9.69 -6.79 -2.49
CA LEU A 393 -9.55 -6.44 -1.06
C LEU A 393 -10.10 -7.54 -0.15
N HIS A 394 -10.36 -8.73 -0.67
CA HIS A 394 -10.70 -9.92 0.09
C HIS A 394 -9.53 -10.89 0.12
N PHE A 395 -9.11 -11.27 1.31
CA PHE A 395 -7.99 -12.17 1.56
C PHE A 395 -8.48 -13.38 2.37
N THR A 396 -7.89 -14.53 2.11
CA THR A 396 -8.15 -15.76 2.85
C THR A 396 -6.84 -16.30 3.38
N ALA A 397 -6.81 -16.72 4.63
CA ALA A 397 -5.62 -17.26 5.29
C ALA A 397 -6.00 -18.32 6.32
N ASN A 398 -5.28 -19.44 6.31
CA ASN A 398 -5.61 -20.64 7.11
C ASN A 398 -4.50 -21.03 8.11
N ASP A 399 -3.33 -20.40 8.00
CA ASP A 399 -2.22 -20.61 8.93
C ASP A 399 -1.55 -19.29 9.31
N GLU A 400 -0.62 -19.33 10.27
CA GLU A 400 0.05 -18.14 10.79
C GLU A 400 0.80 -17.35 9.70
N ALA A 401 1.55 -18.04 8.83
CA ALA A 401 2.32 -17.40 7.78
C ALA A 401 1.41 -16.69 6.77
N GLN A 402 0.32 -17.36 6.37
CA GLN A 402 -0.68 -16.80 5.45
C GLN A 402 -1.41 -15.60 6.08
N VAL A 403 -1.75 -15.63 7.37
CA VAL A 403 -2.41 -14.50 8.05
C VAL A 403 -1.48 -13.28 8.09
N HIS A 404 -0.20 -13.47 8.39
CA HIS A 404 0.80 -12.40 8.35
C HIS A 404 0.94 -11.79 6.95
N GLN A 405 1.16 -12.63 5.94
CA GLN A 405 1.29 -12.19 4.55
C GLN A 405 0.03 -11.48 4.06
N ALA A 406 -1.15 -12.08 4.30
CA ALA A 406 -2.42 -11.49 3.87
C ALA A 406 -2.70 -10.14 4.56
N SER A 407 -2.32 -9.97 5.82
CA SER A 407 -2.47 -8.70 6.54
C SER A 407 -1.60 -7.60 5.93
N GLU A 408 -0.35 -7.91 5.58
CA GLU A 408 0.57 -6.99 4.90
C GLU A 408 0.06 -6.62 3.50
N GLU A 409 -0.32 -7.61 2.69
CA GLU A 409 -0.87 -7.41 1.34
C GLU A 409 -2.16 -6.58 1.38
N MET A 410 -3.04 -6.84 2.36
CA MET A 410 -4.27 -6.09 2.58
C MET A 410 -4.00 -4.61 2.87
N PHE A 411 -3.03 -4.30 3.72
CA PHE A 411 -2.64 -2.91 4.00
C PHE A 411 -2.04 -2.23 2.78
N LYS A 412 -1.13 -2.89 2.05
CA LYS A 412 -0.54 -2.38 0.81
C LYS A 412 -1.60 -2.12 -0.27
N ALA A 413 -2.57 -3.04 -0.43
CA ALA A 413 -3.67 -2.89 -1.39
C ALA A 413 -4.58 -1.72 -1.03
N LEU A 414 -4.90 -1.52 0.26
CA LEU A 414 -5.66 -0.38 0.74
C LEU A 414 -4.92 0.94 0.50
N LEU A 415 -3.61 0.99 0.77
CA LEU A 415 -2.77 2.16 0.52
C LEU A 415 -2.70 2.51 -0.97
N ALA A 416 -2.52 1.51 -1.84
CA ALA A 416 -2.51 1.70 -3.29
C ALA A 416 -3.86 2.22 -3.79
N LYS A 417 -4.98 1.61 -3.36
CA LYS A 417 -6.33 2.06 -3.73
C LYS A 417 -6.63 3.48 -3.25
N ALA A 418 -6.18 3.83 -2.06
CA ALA A 418 -6.35 5.18 -1.53
C ALA A 418 -5.62 6.25 -2.37
N ARG A 419 -4.52 5.88 -3.03
CA ARG A 419 -3.77 6.77 -3.94
C ARG A 419 -4.46 6.95 -5.30
N LEU A 420 -5.11 5.89 -5.81
CA LEU A 420 -5.74 5.91 -7.15
C LEU A 420 -7.07 6.65 -7.22
N ASN A 421 -7.77 6.79 -6.11
CA ASN A 421 -9.09 7.43 -6.04
C ASN A 421 -9.00 8.95 -5.73
N LYS A 422 -7.94 9.61 -6.23
CA LYS A 422 -7.77 11.07 -6.15
C LYS A 422 -8.39 11.79 -7.33
#